data_9e3680fc52ca7f521088ab68cc24599e
#
_entry.id   9e3680fc52ca7f521088ab68cc24599e
#
_cell.length_a   1.000
_cell.length_b   1.000
_cell.length_c   1.000
_cell.angle_alpha   90.00
_cell.angle_beta   90.00
_cell.angle_gamma   90.00
#
_symmetry.space_group_name_H-M   'P 1'
#
loop_
_entity.id
_entity.type
_entity.pdbx_description
1 polymer ?
#
loop_
_entity_poly.entity_id
_entity_poly.type
_entity_poly.pdbx_seq_one_letter_code
_entity_poly.pdbx_strand_id
1 'polypeptide(L)'
;MDLGLRDSVCLVTGSTGGIGLETARLLAAEGAVVATTGRGPEGPGVGEALHVTAEIARAGEAERLVHEVEERLGRVDCLVNNVGVAFQRSFEAVSDEQWDELWQLNVMSYVRAIRAVLPAMRARGAGVIVNVSSTAGKRPSTSMPDYSVTKAAVLSLSRLVADVYAKDGIRCNAVTPGPIATQAWLGEGGLADQQAARSGKSREDVLAAVGAGRPLRRLAEPEEIAAVIAFLCSPRTSYVTGAAWSADGGTVPIII
;
A
#
# COMPACT_ATOMS: atom_id res chain seq x y z
N MET A 1 5.74 20.81 8.48
CA MET A 1 4.86 21.37 7.44
C MET A 1 3.45 20.90 7.79
N ASP A 2 2.50 21.80 7.88
CA ASP A 2 1.09 21.40 8.02
C ASP A 2 0.62 20.80 6.69
N LEU A 3 0.21 19.54 6.72
CA LEU A 3 -0.28 18.82 5.55
C LEU A 3 -1.73 19.15 5.21
N GLY A 4 -2.45 19.87 6.07
CA GLY A 4 -3.85 20.25 5.85
C GLY A 4 -4.80 19.04 5.86
N LEU A 5 -4.49 18.02 6.64
CA LEU A 5 -5.28 16.78 6.75
C LEU A 5 -6.28 16.78 7.90
N ARG A 6 -6.32 17.86 8.69
CA ARG A 6 -7.25 17.98 9.83
C ARG A 6 -8.68 17.71 9.39
N ASP A 7 -9.37 16.86 10.14
CA ASP A 7 -10.76 16.43 9.94
C ASP A 7 -11.03 15.68 8.61
N SER A 8 -9.98 15.37 7.81
CA SER A 8 -10.11 14.50 6.65
C SER A 8 -10.30 13.05 7.09
N VAL A 9 -11.27 12.34 6.54
CA VAL A 9 -11.50 10.93 6.82
C VAL A 9 -10.60 10.08 5.92
N CYS A 10 -9.65 9.37 6.53
CA CYS A 10 -8.65 8.55 5.84
C CYS A 10 -8.86 7.07 6.16
N LEU A 11 -9.18 6.26 5.17
CA LEU A 11 -9.22 4.79 5.28
C LEU A 11 -7.88 4.20 4.84
N VAL A 12 -7.22 3.47 5.75
CA VAL A 12 -5.95 2.78 5.46
C VAL A 12 -6.15 1.27 5.54
N THR A 13 -5.95 0.56 4.43
CA THR A 13 -6.08 -0.90 4.41
C THR A 13 -4.79 -1.58 4.86
N GLY A 14 -4.92 -2.70 5.62
CA GLY A 14 -3.76 -3.41 6.17
C GLY A 14 -2.94 -2.57 7.14
N SER A 15 -3.61 -1.83 8.01
CA SER A 15 -3.03 -0.85 8.93
C SER A 15 -2.67 -1.41 10.30
N THR A 16 -2.65 -2.74 10.48
CA THR A 16 -2.24 -3.38 11.73
C THR A 16 -0.73 -3.63 11.85
N GLY A 17 0.05 -3.28 10.83
CA GLY A 17 1.50 -3.44 10.83
C GLY A 17 2.20 -2.73 9.68
N GLY A 18 3.53 -2.62 9.78
CA GLY A 18 4.41 -2.10 8.74
C GLY A 18 4.02 -0.72 8.21
N ILE A 19 4.08 -0.54 6.90
CA ILE A 19 3.80 0.76 6.25
C ILE A 19 2.39 1.26 6.57
N GLY A 20 1.39 0.37 6.58
CA GLY A 20 0.00 0.76 6.85
C GLY A 20 -0.19 1.29 8.27
N LEU A 21 0.45 0.66 9.26
CA LEU A 21 0.44 1.11 10.65
C LEU A 21 1.05 2.51 10.79
N GLU A 22 2.25 2.71 10.25
CA GLU A 22 2.94 4.01 10.36
C GLU A 22 2.21 5.09 9.55
N THR A 23 1.58 4.72 8.43
CA THR A 23 0.71 5.64 7.68
C THR A 23 -0.49 6.06 8.52
N ALA A 24 -1.18 5.12 9.17
CA ALA A 24 -2.32 5.43 10.03
C ALA A 24 -1.91 6.33 11.21
N ARG A 25 -0.76 6.02 11.85
CA ARG A 25 -0.19 6.82 12.95
C ARG A 25 0.11 8.24 12.52
N LEU A 26 0.78 8.42 11.38
CA LEU A 26 1.14 9.74 10.87
C LEU A 26 -0.09 10.55 10.48
N LEU A 27 -1.06 9.95 9.79
CA LEU A 27 -2.31 10.63 9.43
C LEU A 27 -3.08 11.10 10.68
N ALA A 28 -3.18 10.27 11.72
CA ALA A 28 -3.79 10.65 12.98
C ALA A 28 -3.03 11.81 13.67
N ALA A 29 -1.69 11.78 13.66
CA ALA A 29 -0.86 12.86 14.19
C ALA A 29 -1.03 14.18 13.43
N GLU A 30 -1.34 14.13 12.13
CA GLU A 30 -1.68 15.31 11.30
C GLU A 30 -3.15 15.77 11.49
N GLY A 31 -3.90 15.14 12.39
CA GLY A 31 -5.27 15.51 12.75
C GLY A 31 -6.35 14.92 11.85
N ALA A 32 -6.03 13.93 11.04
CA ALA A 32 -7.03 13.21 10.27
C ALA A 32 -7.89 12.29 11.14
N VAL A 33 -9.11 12.04 10.72
CA VAL A 33 -10.00 11.01 11.27
C VAL A 33 -9.67 9.69 10.58
N VAL A 34 -8.98 8.80 11.26
CA VAL A 34 -8.42 7.59 10.64
C VAL A 34 -9.32 6.39 10.87
N ALA A 35 -9.69 5.70 9.79
CA ALA A 35 -10.25 4.36 9.82
C ALA A 35 -9.15 3.35 9.47
N THR A 36 -8.98 2.34 10.33
CA THR A 36 -8.01 1.25 10.15
C THR A 36 -8.71 -0.06 9.83
N THR A 37 -8.01 -1.00 9.19
CA THR A 37 -8.55 -2.35 8.98
C THR A 37 -7.48 -3.42 9.08
N GLY A 38 -7.90 -4.57 9.55
CA GLY A 38 -7.10 -5.78 9.69
C GLY A 38 -8.00 -7.01 9.75
N ARG A 39 -7.40 -8.20 9.94
CA ARG A 39 -8.14 -9.48 10.09
C ARG A 39 -8.60 -9.74 11.51
N GLY A 40 -7.98 -9.09 12.48
CA GLY A 40 -8.36 -9.19 13.89
C GLY A 40 -9.35 -8.11 14.31
N PRO A 41 -10.04 -8.29 15.45
CA PRO A 41 -11.03 -7.34 15.95
C PRO A 41 -10.42 -6.11 16.61
N GLU A 42 -9.14 -6.17 16.99
CA GLU A 42 -8.46 -5.08 17.70
C GLU A 42 -7.76 -4.15 16.72
N GLY A 43 -7.98 -2.86 16.89
CA GLY A 43 -7.27 -1.82 16.15
C GLY A 43 -5.83 -1.66 16.64
N PRO A 44 -4.97 -0.99 15.85
CA PRO A 44 -3.56 -0.84 16.16
C PRO A 44 -3.24 0.16 17.29
N GLY A 45 -4.24 0.87 17.83
CA GLY A 45 -4.05 1.81 18.93
C GLY A 45 -3.23 3.06 18.54
N VAL A 46 -3.42 3.58 17.33
CA VAL A 46 -2.70 4.75 16.82
C VAL A 46 -3.50 6.04 16.87
N GLY A 47 -4.60 6.07 17.64
CA GLY A 47 -5.53 7.19 17.69
C GLY A 47 -6.55 7.14 16.55
N GLU A 48 -6.81 5.95 16.00
CA GLU A 48 -7.86 5.74 15.01
C GLU A 48 -9.25 5.98 15.59
N ALA A 49 -10.11 6.60 14.79
CA ALA A 49 -11.51 6.83 15.12
C ALA A 49 -12.36 5.56 14.96
N LEU A 50 -11.90 4.63 14.11
CA LEU A 50 -12.62 3.40 13.79
C LEU A 50 -11.64 2.30 13.38
N HIS A 51 -11.85 1.08 13.90
CA HIS A 51 -11.24 -0.13 13.35
C HIS A 51 -12.33 -1.05 12.81
N VAL A 52 -12.13 -1.55 11.58
CA VAL A 52 -13.06 -2.49 10.92
C VAL A 52 -12.33 -3.77 10.56
N THR A 53 -12.81 -4.89 11.09
CA THR A 53 -12.30 -6.21 10.71
C THR A 53 -12.76 -6.55 9.30
N ALA A 54 -11.83 -6.87 8.40
CA ALA A 54 -12.15 -7.24 7.03
C ALA A 54 -11.15 -8.24 6.42
N GLU A 55 -11.67 -9.27 5.77
CA GLU A 55 -10.90 -10.18 4.91
C GLU A 55 -10.93 -9.63 3.47
N ILE A 56 -10.20 -8.55 3.24
CA ILE A 56 -10.32 -7.68 2.04
C ILE A 56 -10.08 -8.40 0.69
N ALA A 57 -9.45 -9.58 0.72
CA ALA A 57 -9.28 -10.41 -0.48
C ALA A 57 -10.60 -11.03 -0.96
N ARG A 58 -11.58 -11.21 -0.05
CA ARG A 58 -12.88 -11.79 -0.40
C ARG A 58 -13.76 -10.77 -1.12
N ALA A 59 -14.54 -11.27 -2.08
CA ALA A 59 -15.53 -10.46 -2.77
C ALA A 59 -16.59 -9.93 -1.77
N GLY A 60 -16.96 -8.66 -1.91
CA GLY A 60 -17.92 -7.98 -1.03
C GLY A 60 -17.32 -7.36 0.22
N GLU A 61 -16.14 -7.80 0.68
CA GLU A 61 -15.54 -7.31 1.93
C GLU A 61 -14.99 -5.87 1.81
N ALA A 62 -14.45 -5.49 0.67
CA ALA A 62 -13.99 -4.12 0.45
C ALA A 62 -15.17 -3.14 0.38
N GLU A 63 -16.24 -3.55 -0.26
CA GLU A 63 -17.49 -2.78 -0.34
C GLU A 63 -18.12 -2.61 1.05
N ARG A 64 -18.21 -3.70 1.84
CA ARG A 64 -18.69 -3.67 3.22
C ARG A 64 -17.85 -2.74 4.09
N LEU A 65 -16.52 -2.86 4.00
CA LEU A 65 -15.58 -2.00 4.73
C LEU A 65 -15.83 -0.51 4.44
N VAL A 66 -15.89 -0.14 3.17
CA VAL A 66 -16.10 1.26 2.78
C VAL A 66 -17.45 1.76 3.28
N HIS A 67 -18.50 0.97 3.10
CA HIS A 67 -19.85 1.31 3.56
C HIS A 67 -19.89 1.53 5.09
N GLU A 68 -19.28 0.64 5.88
CA GLU A 68 -19.22 0.79 7.33
C GLU A 68 -18.47 2.06 7.75
N VAL A 69 -17.36 2.40 7.05
CA VAL A 69 -16.64 3.65 7.31
C VAL A 69 -17.50 4.87 6.97
N GLU A 70 -18.20 4.85 5.83
CA GLU A 70 -19.09 5.95 5.43
C GLU A 70 -20.29 6.12 6.37
N GLU A 71 -20.89 5.02 6.84
CA GLU A 71 -21.97 5.05 7.83
C GLU A 71 -21.54 5.64 9.17
N ARG A 72 -20.33 5.28 9.64
CA ARG A 72 -19.87 5.65 10.98
C ARG A 72 -19.10 6.97 11.03
N LEU A 73 -18.38 7.33 9.96
CA LEU A 73 -17.56 8.54 9.89
C LEU A 73 -18.06 9.55 8.84
N GLY A 74 -19.14 9.22 8.14
CA GLY A 74 -19.85 10.11 7.21
C GLY A 74 -19.28 10.15 5.79
N ARG A 75 -18.00 9.83 5.58
CA ARG A 75 -17.35 9.88 4.25
C ARG A 75 -15.99 9.17 4.27
N VAL A 76 -15.41 8.97 3.08
CA VAL A 76 -13.97 8.68 2.90
C VAL A 76 -13.39 9.76 1.99
N ASP A 77 -12.47 10.60 2.51
CA ASP A 77 -11.76 11.61 1.74
C ASP A 77 -10.49 11.05 1.11
N CYS A 78 -9.78 10.21 1.86
CA CYS A 78 -8.55 9.55 1.40
C CYS A 78 -8.67 8.03 1.56
N LEU A 79 -8.43 7.29 0.48
CA LEU A 79 -8.26 5.84 0.50
C LEU A 79 -6.78 5.50 0.29
N VAL A 80 -6.17 4.83 1.27
CA VAL A 80 -4.83 4.25 1.15
C VAL A 80 -4.95 2.74 1.01
N ASN A 81 -4.77 2.24 -0.20
CA ASN A 81 -4.67 0.82 -0.48
C ASN A 81 -3.23 0.36 -0.20
N ASN A 82 -3.03 -0.33 0.92
CA ASN A 82 -1.70 -0.78 1.35
C ASN A 82 -1.59 -2.29 1.52
N VAL A 83 -2.70 -3.02 1.68
CA VAL A 83 -2.67 -4.49 1.82
C VAL A 83 -1.84 -5.14 0.72
N GLY A 84 -1.00 -6.09 1.10
CA GLY A 84 -0.25 -6.90 0.14
C GLY A 84 0.72 -7.85 0.82
N VAL A 85 0.99 -8.97 0.17
CA VAL A 85 1.98 -9.95 0.59
C VAL A 85 2.90 -10.29 -0.58
N ALA A 86 4.09 -10.79 -0.27
CA ALA A 86 5.08 -11.25 -1.22
C ALA A 86 5.70 -12.55 -0.73
N PHE A 87 6.09 -13.41 -1.66
CA PHE A 87 6.78 -14.66 -1.38
C PHE A 87 7.97 -14.85 -2.31
N GLN A 88 9.02 -15.48 -1.80
CA GLN A 88 10.19 -15.90 -2.59
C GLN A 88 9.87 -17.24 -3.30
N ARG A 89 9.69 -17.17 -4.62
CA ARG A 89 9.33 -18.35 -5.44
C ARG A 89 10.05 -18.31 -6.78
N SER A 90 10.29 -19.47 -7.42
CA SER A 90 10.66 -19.53 -8.82
C SER A 90 9.39 -19.48 -9.68
N PHE A 91 9.50 -18.98 -10.92
CA PHE A 91 8.35 -18.81 -11.81
C PHE A 91 7.59 -20.12 -12.03
N GLU A 92 8.34 -21.23 -12.25
CA GLU A 92 7.78 -22.54 -12.54
C GLU A 92 7.14 -23.22 -11.31
N ALA A 93 7.44 -22.72 -10.10
CA ALA A 93 6.92 -23.30 -8.86
C ALA A 93 5.64 -22.62 -8.36
N VAL A 94 5.21 -21.54 -9.00
CA VAL A 94 3.96 -20.85 -8.60
C VAL A 94 2.79 -21.55 -9.27
N SER A 95 1.89 -22.16 -8.50
CA SER A 95 0.68 -22.77 -9.04
C SER A 95 -0.36 -21.72 -9.44
N ASP A 96 -1.34 -22.12 -10.25
CA ASP A 96 -2.43 -21.24 -10.70
C ASP A 96 -3.24 -20.72 -9.51
N GLU A 97 -3.46 -21.53 -8.47
CA GLU A 97 -4.16 -21.15 -7.24
C GLU A 97 -3.38 -20.09 -6.48
N GLN A 98 -2.04 -20.19 -6.41
CA GLN A 98 -1.19 -19.20 -5.76
C GLN A 98 -1.18 -17.87 -6.53
N TRP A 99 -1.21 -17.94 -7.88
CA TRP A 99 -1.40 -16.75 -8.72
C TRP A 99 -2.74 -16.08 -8.43
N ASP A 100 -3.83 -16.85 -8.36
CA ASP A 100 -5.16 -16.29 -8.11
C ASP A 100 -5.28 -15.71 -6.69
N GLU A 101 -4.83 -16.42 -5.66
CA GLU A 101 -4.82 -15.92 -4.28
C GLU A 101 -4.09 -14.58 -4.16
N LEU A 102 -2.90 -14.48 -4.77
CA LEU A 102 -2.11 -13.26 -4.71
C LEU A 102 -2.76 -12.14 -5.52
N TRP A 103 -3.38 -12.46 -6.64
CA TRP A 103 -4.14 -11.52 -7.46
C TRP A 103 -5.35 -10.96 -6.72
N GLN A 104 -6.12 -11.82 -6.05
CA GLN A 104 -7.26 -11.39 -5.23
C GLN A 104 -6.84 -10.42 -4.12
N LEU A 105 -5.73 -10.71 -3.44
CA LEU A 105 -5.26 -9.89 -2.34
C LEU A 105 -4.59 -8.60 -2.83
N ASN A 106 -3.63 -8.67 -3.75
CA ASN A 106 -2.78 -7.54 -4.11
C ASN A 106 -3.38 -6.62 -5.19
N VAL A 107 -4.38 -7.10 -5.96
CA VAL A 107 -4.98 -6.35 -7.07
C VAL A 107 -6.48 -6.15 -6.86
N MET A 108 -7.24 -7.25 -6.74
CA MET A 108 -8.70 -7.15 -6.70
C MET A 108 -9.23 -6.46 -5.44
N SER A 109 -8.53 -6.57 -4.31
CA SER A 109 -8.84 -5.80 -3.11
C SER A 109 -8.81 -4.28 -3.38
N TYR A 110 -7.79 -3.81 -4.12
CA TYR A 110 -7.65 -2.40 -4.51
C TYR A 110 -8.74 -1.97 -5.49
N VAL A 111 -8.99 -2.80 -6.51
CA VAL A 111 -10.07 -2.54 -7.50
C VAL A 111 -11.41 -2.39 -6.80
N ARG A 112 -11.74 -3.29 -5.86
CA ARG A 112 -13.01 -3.29 -5.12
C ARG A 112 -13.12 -2.08 -4.19
N ALA A 113 -12.07 -1.77 -3.43
CA ALA A 113 -12.06 -0.60 -2.53
C ALA A 113 -12.17 0.72 -3.31
N ILE A 114 -11.44 0.86 -4.42
CA ILE A 114 -11.54 2.02 -5.31
C ILE A 114 -12.97 2.15 -5.84
N ARG A 115 -13.52 1.06 -6.39
CA ARG A 115 -14.89 1.05 -6.93
C ARG A 115 -15.93 1.43 -5.86
N ALA A 116 -15.72 1.05 -4.61
CA ALA A 116 -16.63 1.35 -3.52
C ALA A 116 -16.61 2.83 -3.11
N VAL A 117 -15.43 3.49 -3.05
CA VAL A 117 -15.35 4.91 -2.65
C VAL A 117 -15.72 5.88 -3.77
N LEU A 118 -15.58 5.48 -5.05
CA LEU A 118 -15.77 6.36 -6.20
C LEU A 118 -17.14 7.06 -6.27
N PRO A 119 -18.29 6.39 -6.01
CA PRO A 119 -19.60 7.06 -6.11
C PRO A 119 -19.71 8.28 -5.19
N ALA A 120 -19.32 8.15 -3.92
CA ALA A 120 -19.37 9.23 -2.94
C ALA A 120 -18.31 10.32 -3.23
N MET A 121 -17.09 9.95 -3.62
CA MET A 121 -16.05 10.91 -4.02
C MET A 121 -16.48 11.74 -5.24
N ARG A 122 -17.06 11.10 -6.26
CA ARG A 122 -17.58 11.79 -7.45
C ARG A 122 -18.73 12.74 -7.12
N ALA A 123 -19.67 12.30 -6.28
CA ALA A 123 -20.78 13.17 -5.85
C ALA A 123 -20.31 14.43 -5.13
N ARG A 124 -19.17 14.36 -4.39
CA ARG A 124 -18.54 15.50 -3.72
C ARG A 124 -17.64 16.32 -4.63
N GLY A 125 -17.22 15.80 -5.77
CA GLY A 125 -16.21 16.43 -6.63
C GLY A 125 -14.81 16.48 -6.00
N ALA A 126 -14.51 15.58 -5.06
CA ALA A 126 -13.23 15.51 -4.34
C ALA A 126 -12.94 14.11 -3.80
N GLY A 127 -11.69 13.68 -3.92
CA GLY A 127 -11.21 12.42 -3.35
C GLY A 127 -9.73 12.20 -3.62
N VAL A 128 -9.09 11.43 -2.75
CA VAL A 128 -7.68 11.05 -2.92
C VAL A 128 -7.53 9.54 -2.76
N ILE A 129 -6.81 8.93 -3.68
CA ILE A 129 -6.48 7.51 -3.65
C ILE A 129 -4.96 7.36 -3.74
N VAL A 130 -4.38 6.65 -2.79
CA VAL A 130 -2.95 6.30 -2.79
C VAL A 130 -2.81 4.78 -2.77
N ASN A 131 -2.18 4.23 -3.79
CA ASN A 131 -1.98 2.79 -3.93
C ASN A 131 -0.52 2.44 -3.64
N VAL A 132 -0.29 1.54 -2.68
CA VAL A 132 1.06 1.05 -2.37
C VAL A 132 1.43 -0.09 -3.31
N SER A 133 2.24 0.24 -4.32
CA SER A 133 2.84 -0.74 -5.24
C SER A 133 4.18 -1.25 -4.68
N SER A 134 5.21 -1.32 -5.49
CA SER A 134 6.58 -1.75 -5.16
C SER A 134 7.54 -1.37 -6.27
N THR A 135 8.84 -1.31 -5.98
CA THR A 135 9.90 -1.37 -7.01
C THR A 135 9.74 -2.57 -7.93
N ALA A 136 9.23 -3.70 -7.41
CA ALA A 136 8.96 -4.89 -8.21
C ALA A 136 7.90 -4.67 -9.32
N GLY A 137 7.02 -3.67 -9.17
CA GLY A 137 6.08 -3.27 -10.21
C GLY A 137 6.72 -2.47 -11.35
N LYS A 138 7.83 -1.77 -11.08
CA LYS A 138 8.61 -1.03 -12.11
C LYS A 138 9.70 -1.90 -12.75
N ARG A 139 10.34 -2.73 -11.94
CA ARG A 139 11.39 -3.67 -12.35
C ARG A 139 11.11 -5.03 -11.71
N PRO A 140 10.59 -6.00 -12.47
CA PRO A 140 10.24 -7.31 -11.93
C PRO A 140 11.40 -8.00 -11.22
N SER A 141 11.10 -8.58 -10.06
CA SER A 141 12.03 -9.43 -9.31
C SER A 141 11.94 -10.87 -9.84
N THR A 142 13.06 -11.45 -10.21
CA THR A 142 13.13 -12.84 -10.67
C THR A 142 12.80 -13.87 -9.59
N SER A 143 12.84 -13.45 -8.32
CA SER A 143 12.54 -14.32 -7.17
C SER A 143 11.13 -14.11 -6.58
N MET A 144 10.34 -13.22 -7.17
CA MET A 144 8.96 -12.90 -6.77
C MET A 144 8.10 -12.61 -8.01
N PRO A 145 7.91 -13.58 -8.92
CA PRO A 145 7.29 -13.34 -10.23
C PRO A 145 5.83 -12.92 -10.12
N ASP A 146 5.03 -13.64 -9.35
CA ASP A 146 3.62 -13.38 -9.07
C ASP A 146 3.41 -12.00 -8.40
N TYR A 147 4.19 -11.71 -7.39
CA TYR A 147 4.16 -10.40 -6.72
C TYR A 147 4.50 -9.25 -7.70
N SER A 148 5.52 -9.42 -8.53
CA SER A 148 5.94 -8.39 -9.48
C SER A 148 4.83 -8.04 -10.47
N VAL A 149 4.15 -9.05 -11.01
CA VAL A 149 3.03 -8.86 -11.93
C VAL A 149 1.86 -8.15 -11.22
N THR A 150 1.51 -8.57 -9.99
CA THR A 150 0.44 -7.88 -9.25
C THR A 150 0.78 -6.42 -8.97
N LYS A 151 2.03 -6.10 -8.64
CA LYS A 151 2.45 -4.71 -8.36
C LYS A 151 2.59 -3.86 -9.61
N ALA A 152 2.88 -4.45 -10.77
CA ALA A 152 2.78 -3.77 -12.06
C ALA A 152 1.32 -3.45 -12.43
N ALA A 153 0.40 -4.39 -12.17
CA ALA A 153 -1.03 -4.16 -12.35
C ALA A 153 -1.54 -2.99 -11.48
N VAL A 154 -1.07 -2.86 -10.24
CA VAL A 154 -1.40 -1.72 -9.36
C VAL A 154 -0.92 -0.38 -9.94
N LEU A 155 0.24 -0.33 -10.59
CA LEU A 155 0.70 0.90 -11.26
C LEU A 155 -0.22 1.28 -12.43
N SER A 156 -0.57 0.30 -13.26
CA SER A 156 -1.51 0.51 -14.38
C SER A 156 -2.89 0.94 -13.88
N LEU A 157 -3.41 0.28 -12.83
CA LEU A 157 -4.68 0.65 -12.19
C LEU A 157 -4.65 2.09 -11.68
N SER A 158 -3.56 2.50 -11.01
CA SER A 158 -3.43 3.85 -10.46
C SER A 158 -3.46 4.91 -11.55
N ARG A 159 -2.78 4.67 -12.66
CA ARG A 159 -2.78 5.56 -13.81
C ARG A 159 -4.16 5.64 -14.45
N LEU A 160 -4.80 4.49 -14.69
CA LEU A 160 -6.15 4.42 -15.26
C LEU A 160 -7.16 5.21 -14.42
N VAL A 161 -7.17 5.02 -13.10
CA VAL A 161 -8.09 5.73 -12.20
C VAL A 161 -7.84 7.24 -12.25
N ALA A 162 -6.58 7.67 -12.27
CA ALA A 162 -6.24 9.09 -12.41
C ALA A 162 -6.78 9.68 -13.71
N ASP A 163 -6.57 9.01 -14.85
CA ASP A 163 -6.99 9.51 -16.17
C ASP A 163 -8.53 9.60 -16.27
N VAL A 164 -9.24 8.61 -15.74
CA VAL A 164 -10.70 8.56 -15.85
C VAL A 164 -11.39 9.56 -14.94
N TYR A 165 -10.90 9.72 -13.69
CA TYR A 165 -11.62 10.44 -12.62
C TYR A 165 -11.01 11.78 -12.22
N ALA A 166 -9.91 12.24 -12.84
CA ALA A 166 -9.36 13.56 -12.56
C ALA A 166 -10.36 14.70 -12.82
N LYS A 167 -11.19 14.58 -13.86
CA LYS A 167 -12.28 15.52 -14.17
C LYS A 167 -13.37 15.58 -13.09
N ASP A 168 -13.49 14.54 -12.27
CA ASP A 168 -14.42 14.48 -11.14
C ASP A 168 -13.76 14.97 -9.82
N GLY A 169 -12.59 15.60 -9.89
CA GLY A 169 -11.85 16.11 -8.73
C GLY A 169 -11.14 15.04 -7.91
N ILE A 170 -10.96 13.82 -8.46
CA ILE A 170 -10.34 12.69 -7.76
C ILE A 170 -8.89 12.52 -8.23
N ARG A 171 -7.95 12.50 -7.29
CA ARG A 171 -6.54 12.20 -7.54
C ARG A 171 -6.23 10.75 -7.19
N CYS A 172 -5.42 10.11 -8.02
CA CYS A 172 -4.93 8.76 -7.74
C CYS A 172 -3.44 8.68 -8.05
N ASN A 173 -2.65 8.27 -7.06
CA ASN A 173 -1.20 8.09 -7.21
C ASN A 173 -0.76 6.74 -6.66
N ALA A 174 0.39 6.26 -7.13
CA ALA A 174 1.04 5.09 -6.56
C ALA A 174 2.33 5.48 -5.83
N VAL A 175 2.67 4.75 -4.77
CA VAL A 175 3.99 4.76 -4.14
C VAL A 175 4.67 3.44 -4.46
N THR A 176 5.95 3.47 -4.79
CA THR A 176 6.76 2.28 -5.10
C THR A 176 7.91 2.13 -4.10
N PRO A 177 7.65 1.53 -2.94
CA PRO A 177 8.68 1.28 -1.94
C PRO A 177 9.74 0.30 -2.44
N GLY A 178 10.97 0.48 -1.95
CA GLY A 178 12.02 -0.53 -1.98
C GLY A 178 11.85 -1.57 -0.85
N PRO A 179 12.92 -2.30 -0.47
CA PRO A 179 12.92 -3.14 0.72
C PRO A 179 12.79 -2.31 2.00
N ILE A 180 11.84 -2.68 2.86
CA ILE A 180 11.46 -1.97 4.09
C ILE A 180 11.67 -2.86 5.30
N ALA A 181 12.14 -2.31 6.41
CA ALA A 181 12.35 -2.99 7.69
C ALA A 181 11.01 -3.28 8.40
N THR A 182 10.17 -4.13 7.80
CA THR A 182 8.86 -4.55 8.32
C THR A 182 8.88 -6.03 8.69
N GLN A 183 7.82 -6.50 9.36
CA GLN A 183 7.62 -7.93 9.63
C GLN A 183 7.64 -8.79 8.36
N ALA A 184 7.26 -8.24 7.21
CA ALA A 184 7.36 -8.94 5.92
C ALA A 184 8.81 -9.29 5.55
N TRP A 185 9.79 -8.48 5.92
CA TRP A 185 11.22 -8.76 5.74
C TRP A 185 11.85 -9.38 6.97
N LEU A 186 11.58 -8.82 8.17
CA LEU A 186 12.28 -9.10 9.41
C LEU A 186 11.56 -10.12 10.31
N GLY A 187 10.29 -10.41 10.07
CA GLY A 187 9.53 -11.38 10.84
C GLY A 187 10.02 -12.83 10.61
N GLU A 188 9.67 -13.71 11.52
CA GLU A 188 9.87 -15.15 11.38
C GLU A 188 9.16 -15.66 10.11
N GLY A 189 9.86 -16.45 9.28
CA GLY A 189 9.36 -16.87 7.97
C GLY A 189 9.22 -15.74 6.94
N GLY A 190 9.71 -14.55 7.23
CA GLY A 190 9.69 -13.38 6.33
C GLY A 190 10.59 -13.56 5.11
N LEU A 191 10.64 -12.52 4.27
CA LEU A 191 11.40 -12.57 3.00
C LEU A 191 12.89 -12.82 3.20
N ALA A 192 13.48 -12.36 4.32
CA ALA A 192 14.87 -12.63 4.64
C ALA A 192 15.11 -14.12 4.91
N ASP A 193 14.24 -14.77 5.70
CA ASP A 193 14.34 -16.19 5.98
C ASP A 193 14.10 -17.04 4.73
N GLN A 194 13.11 -16.69 3.93
CA GLN A 194 12.80 -17.37 2.66
C GLN A 194 14.00 -17.28 1.68
N GLN A 195 14.64 -16.10 1.60
CA GLN A 195 15.80 -15.91 0.74
C GLN A 195 17.03 -16.64 1.29
N ALA A 196 17.24 -16.67 2.61
CA ALA A 196 18.30 -17.41 3.26
C ALA A 196 18.19 -18.92 2.95
N ALA A 197 16.99 -19.49 3.13
CA ALA A 197 16.71 -20.91 2.82
C ALA A 197 17.00 -21.26 1.36
N ARG A 198 16.68 -20.36 0.41
CA ARG A 198 16.92 -20.58 -1.03
C ARG A 198 18.37 -20.41 -1.44
N SER A 199 19.12 -19.51 -0.81
CA SER A 199 20.49 -19.17 -1.19
C SER A 199 21.56 -19.93 -0.40
N GLY A 200 21.19 -20.62 0.70
CA GLY A 200 22.12 -21.25 1.62
C GLY A 200 22.95 -20.28 2.45
N LYS A 201 22.58 -19.00 2.47
CA LYS A 201 23.23 -17.94 3.25
C LYS A 201 22.56 -17.78 4.62
N SER A 202 23.26 -17.12 5.56
CA SER A 202 22.62 -16.71 6.80
C SER A 202 21.58 -15.59 6.54
N ARG A 203 20.64 -15.43 7.44
CA ARG A 203 19.66 -14.35 7.42
C ARG A 203 20.35 -12.98 7.46
N GLU A 204 21.37 -12.85 8.31
CA GLU A 204 22.18 -11.64 8.49
C GLU A 204 22.87 -11.24 7.18
N ASP A 205 23.49 -12.22 6.50
CA ASP A 205 24.14 -12.00 5.21
C ASP A 205 23.13 -11.56 4.14
N VAL A 206 21.92 -12.14 4.15
CA VAL A 206 20.85 -11.75 3.23
C VAL A 206 20.44 -10.29 3.48
N LEU A 207 20.17 -9.92 4.72
CA LEU A 207 19.76 -8.54 5.07
C LEU A 207 20.85 -7.53 4.75
N ALA A 208 22.11 -7.85 5.09
CA ALA A 208 23.26 -7.03 4.75
C ALA A 208 23.40 -6.84 3.22
N ALA A 209 23.26 -7.92 2.45
CA ALA A 209 23.35 -7.87 0.99
C ALA A 209 22.18 -7.08 0.36
N VAL A 210 20.98 -7.26 0.89
CA VAL A 210 19.80 -6.49 0.44
C VAL A 210 20.00 -5.01 0.70
N GLY A 211 20.48 -4.61 1.88
CA GLY A 211 20.80 -3.22 2.18
C GLY A 211 21.92 -2.69 1.29
N ALA A 212 23.07 -3.37 1.26
CA ALA A 212 24.25 -2.97 0.49
C ALA A 212 24.00 -2.84 -1.02
N GLY A 213 23.06 -3.60 -1.54
CA GLY A 213 22.67 -3.56 -2.95
C GLY A 213 21.81 -2.34 -3.35
N ARG A 214 21.57 -1.38 -2.44
CA ARG A 214 20.84 -0.15 -2.70
C ARG A 214 21.77 1.05 -2.70
N PRO A 215 21.53 2.10 -3.50
CA PRO A 215 22.35 3.31 -3.43
C PRO A 215 22.46 3.91 -2.02
N LEU A 216 21.34 3.94 -1.24
CA LEU A 216 21.35 4.38 0.16
C LEU A 216 21.87 3.34 1.16
N ARG A 217 22.25 2.13 0.70
CA ARG A 217 22.92 1.05 1.45
C ARG A 217 22.20 0.58 2.72
N ARG A 218 20.88 0.67 2.76
CA ARG A 218 20.05 0.18 3.86
C ARG A 218 18.63 -0.18 3.39
N LEU A 219 17.88 -0.87 4.22
CA LEU A 219 16.44 -0.92 4.13
C LEU A 219 15.88 0.45 4.56
N ALA A 220 14.74 0.83 4.04
CA ALA A 220 14.02 1.98 4.58
C ALA A 220 13.23 1.57 5.83
N GLU A 221 12.94 2.54 6.69
CA GLU A 221 11.99 2.37 7.78
C GLU A 221 10.56 2.62 7.28
N PRO A 222 9.53 1.96 7.86
CA PRO A 222 8.14 2.12 7.44
C PRO A 222 7.66 3.58 7.48
N GLU A 223 8.15 4.37 8.43
CA GLU A 223 7.85 5.79 8.62
C GLU A 223 8.28 6.64 7.41
N GLU A 224 9.38 6.27 6.75
CA GLU A 224 9.86 6.99 5.56
C GLU A 224 8.89 6.85 4.38
N ILE A 225 8.22 5.70 4.28
CA ILE A 225 7.20 5.45 3.27
C ILE A 225 5.88 6.10 3.66
N ALA A 226 5.51 6.03 4.95
CA ALA A 226 4.33 6.67 5.49
C ALA A 226 4.35 8.20 5.24
N ALA A 227 5.52 8.84 5.35
CA ALA A 227 5.69 10.26 5.07
C ALA A 227 5.32 10.60 3.60
N VAL A 228 5.74 9.78 2.63
CA VAL A 228 5.39 9.98 1.22
C VAL A 228 3.89 9.75 0.99
N ILE A 229 3.30 8.73 1.62
CA ILE A 229 1.86 8.44 1.50
C ILE A 229 1.05 9.60 2.08
N ALA A 230 1.35 10.08 3.29
CA ALA A 230 0.65 11.19 3.93
C ALA A 230 0.77 12.48 3.09
N PHE A 231 1.95 12.76 2.52
CA PHE A 231 2.14 13.89 1.62
C PHE A 231 1.23 13.78 0.38
N LEU A 232 1.08 12.60 -0.21
CA LEU A 232 0.19 12.38 -1.36
C LEU A 232 -1.30 12.46 -0.99
N CYS A 233 -1.68 12.14 0.25
CA CYS A 233 -3.03 12.35 0.77
C CYS A 233 -3.36 13.84 0.94
N SER A 234 -2.36 14.68 1.16
CA SER A 234 -2.50 16.10 1.45
C SER A 234 -3.06 16.93 0.28
N PRO A 235 -3.90 17.95 0.55
CA PRO A 235 -4.29 18.96 -0.46
C PRO A 235 -3.10 19.77 -0.97
N ARG A 236 -1.94 19.76 -0.31
CA ARG A 236 -0.70 20.38 -0.80
C ARG A 236 -0.21 19.77 -2.12
N THR A 237 -0.64 18.54 -2.42
CA THR A 237 -0.35 17.84 -3.67
C THR A 237 -1.53 17.90 -4.66
N SER A 238 -2.34 18.96 -4.62
CA SER A 238 -3.56 19.08 -5.44
C SER A 238 -3.32 18.99 -6.95
N TYR A 239 -2.09 19.24 -7.42
CA TYR A 239 -1.71 19.13 -8.83
C TYR A 239 -0.96 17.84 -9.16
N VAL A 240 -0.96 16.85 -8.24
CA VAL A 240 -0.26 15.56 -8.41
C VAL A 240 -1.29 14.45 -8.56
N THR A 241 -1.39 13.88 -9.76
CA THR A 241 -2.22 12.70 -10.05
C THR A 241 -1.59 11.85 -11.14
N GLY A 242 -1.84 10.54 -11.13
CA GLY A 242 -1.33 9.58 -12.11
C GLY A 242 0.17 9.27 -12.00
N ALA A 243 0.83 9.74 -10.95
CA ALA A 243 2.25 9.51 -10.73
C ALA A 243 2.54 8.22 -9.96
N ALA A 244 3.72 7.63 -10.22
CA ALA A 244 4.27 6.50 -9.47
C ALA A 244 5.54 6.95 -8.75
N TRP A 245 5.39 7.35 -7.49
CA TRP A 245 6.45 7.91 -6.66
C TRP A 245 7.39 6.84 -6.13
N SER A 246 8.66 6.89 -6.52
CA SER A 246 9.69 6.02 -5.98
C SER A 246 10.10 6.47 -4.58
N ALA A 247 9.96 5.58 -3.60
CA ALA A 247 10.47 5.70 -2.24
C ALA A 247 11.33 4.47 -1.95
N ASP A 248 12.46 4.34 -2.67
CA ASP A 248 13.15 3.07 -2.87
C ASP A 248 14.67 3.12 -2.64
N GLY A 249 15.16 4.24 -2.12
CA GLY A 249 16.60 4.42 -1.88
C GLY A 249 17.46 4.35 -3.15
N GLY A 250 16.86 4.66 -4.32
CA GLY A 250 17.53 4.60 -5.63
C GLY A 250 17.59 3.19 -6.23
N THR A 251 16.74 2.25 -5.75
CA THR A 251 16.78 0.84 -6.19
C THR A 251 16.47 0.68 -7.67
N VAL A 252 15.56 1.48 -8.22
CA VAL A 252 15.15 1.39 -9.64
C VAL A 252 15.78 2.53 -10.41
N PRO A 253 16.82 2.27 -11.24
CA PRO A 253 17.59 3.31 -11.93
C PRO A 253 16.92 3.71 -13.25
N ILE A 254 15.65 4.09 -13.22
CA ILE A 254 14.92 4.56 -14.40
C ILE A 254 14.44 6.00 -14.19
N ILE A 255 14.61 6.80 -15.23
CA ILE A 255 14.13 8.18 -15.30
C ILE A 255 12.82 8.16 -16.08
N ILE A 256 11.69 8.10 -15.38
CA ILE A 256 10.31 8.19 -15.91
C ILE A 256 9.45 9.04 -15.01
#